data_75e4400edc7ee8e14e389b18d1fd500a
#
_entry.id   75e4400edc7ee8e14e389b18d1fd500a
#
_cell.length_a   1.000
_cell.length_b   1.000
_cell.length_c   1.000
_cell.angle_alpha   90.00
_cell.angle_beta   90.00
_cell.angle_gamma   90.00
#
_symmetry.space_group_name_H-M   'P 1'
#
loop_
_entity.id
_entity.type
_entity.pdbx_description
1 polymer ?
#
loop_
_entity_poly.entity_id
_entity_poly.type
_entity_poly.pdbx_seq_one_letter_code
_entity_poly.pdbx_strand_id
1 'polypeptide(L)'
;MNIKRNVTFQLESRKKDGVPIVENVPIRMRVVFGGKRIEFTTGYRIDVGKWDTSKQRVKNGYSNKLKQTANEINSDLNRYETIVQNIFKEYELQDTMPTHDEVKSLFNERTRLSMSEQDATPCLLYTSDA
;
A
#
# COMPACT_ATOMS: atom_id res chain seq x y z
N MET A 1 -6.95 -1.18 24.74
CA MET A 1 -5.96 -2.17 24.29
C MET A 1 -5.00 -1.52 23.29
N ASN A 2 -3.76 -1.94 23.29
CA ASN A 2 -2.76 -1.38 22.40
C ASN A 2 -2.17 -2.51 21.55
N ILE A 3 -2.45 -2.48 20.26
CA ILE A 3 -2.00 -3.53 19.35
C ILE A 3 -0.66 -3.14 18.75
N LYS A 4 0.39 -3.89 19.09
CA LYS A 4 1.72 -3.66 18.52
C LYS A 4 1.71 -4.09 17.06
N ARG A 5 2.12 -3.17 16.19
CA ARG A 5 2.15 -3.40 14.76
C ARG A 5 3.25 -2.59 14.10
N ASN A 6 3.71 -3.10 12.98
CA ASN A 6 4.73 -2.40 12.19
C ASN A 6 4.30 -2.45 10.74
N VAL A 7 4.20 -1.28 10.11
CA VAL A 7 3.82 -1.15 8.69
C VAL A 7 5.02 -0.61 7.94
N THR A 8 5.49 -1.37 6.96
CA THR A 8 6.65 -0.98 6.16
C THR A 8 6.34 -1.14 4.69
N PHE A 9 7.01 -0.33 3.86
CA PHE A 9 6.96 -0.48 2.41
C PHE A 9 8.35 -0.87 1.92
N GLN A 10 8.40 -1.80 0.98
CA GLN A 10 9.67 -2.29 0.47
C GLN A 10 9.51 -2.78 -0.96
N LEU A 11 10.63 -2.87 -1.66
CA LEU A 11 10.63 -3.40 -3.02
C LEU A 11 10.75 -4.92 -2.94
N GLU A 12 10.00 -5.60 -3.81
CA GLU A 12 10.08 -7.05 -3.91
C GLU A 12 11.38 -7.42 -4.62
N SER A 13 12.17 -8.26 -3.96
CA SER A 13 13.44 -8.71 -4.52
C SER A 13 13.20 -9.85 -5.49
N ARG A 14 13.62 -9.70 -6.75
CA ARG A 14 13.46 -10.72 -7.79
C ARG A 14 14.77 -10.90 -8.53
N LYS A 15 14.95 -12.08 -9.11
CA LYS A 15 16.11 -12.39 -9.92
C LYS A 15 15.68 -13.04 -11.22
N LYS A 16 16.45 -12.80 -12.27
CA LYS A 16 16.27 -13.46 -13.55
C LYS A 16 17.63 -14.00 -13.98
N ASP A 17 17.70 -15.33 -14.18
CA ASP A 17 18.95 -16.03 -14.52
C ASP A 17 20.08 -15.71 -13.54
N GLY A 18 19.74 -15.63 -12.24
CA GLY A 18 20.70 -15.37 -11.17
C GLY A 18 21.08 -13.90 -11.02
N VAL A 19 20.56 -13.01 -11.87
CA VAL A 19 20.88 -11.58 -11.83
C VAL A 19 19.72 -10.82 -11.17
N PRO A 20 20.00 -9.97 -10.17
CA PRO A 20 18.93 -9.20 -9.54
C PRO A 20 18.24 -8.28 -10.55
N ILE A 21 16.91 -8.23 -10.48
CA ILE A 21 16.12 -7.30 -11.29
C ILE A 21 16.08 -5.98 -10.54
N VAL A 22 16.55 -4.90 -11.19
CA VAL A 22 16.62 -3.57 -10.57
C VAL A 22 15.68 -2.57 -11.22
N GLU A 23 14.96 -2.98 -12.27
CA GLU A 23 14.05 -2.10 -12.98
C GLU A 23 12.62 -2.56 -12.80
N ASN A 24 11.73 -1.59 -12.60
CA ASN A 24 10.28 -1.82 -12.56
C ASN A 24 9.90 -2.96 -11.61
N VAL A 25 10.41 -2.91 -10.37
CA VAL A 25 10.12 -3.93 -9.36
C VAL A 25 8.89 -3.53 -8.56
N PRO A 26 8.08 -4.51 -8.10
CA PRO A 26 6.87 -4.20 -7.35
C PRO A 26 7.17 -3.58 -5.98
N ILE A 27 6.33 -2.63 -5.57
CA ILE A 27 6.36 -2.08 -4.22
C ILE A 27 5.37 -2.88 -3.39
N ARG A 28 5.81 -3.39 -2.24
CA ARG A 28 4.98 -4.17 -1.33
C ARG A 28 4.82 -3.49 0.01
N MET A 29 3.65 -3.63 0.61
CA MET A 29 3.40 -3.19 1.98
C MET A 29 3.41 -4.41 2.89
N ARG A 30 4.20 -4.35 3.96
CA ARG A 30 4.29 -5.42 4.94
C ARG A 30 3.74 -4.94 6.27
N VAL A 31 2.81 -5.70 6.83
CA VAL A 31 2.23 -5.43 8.15
C VAL A 31 2.56 -6.59 9.07
N VAL A 32 3.23 -6.29 10.19
CA VAL A 32 3.61 -7.30 11.18
C VAL A 32 2.84 -7.02 12.46
N PHE A 33 2.09 -8.00 12.93
CA PHE A 33 1.42 -7.93 14.22
C PHE A 33 1.10 -9.35 14.71
N GLY A 34 0.99 -9.51 16.03
CA GLY A 34 0.66 -10.81 16.61
C GLY A 34 1.64 -11.92 16.28
N GLY A 35 2.91 -11.56 16.02
CA GLY A 35 3.94 -12.54 15.70
C GLY A 35 3.91 -13.06 14.28
N LYS A 36 3.03 -12.53 13.43
CA LYS A 36 2.90 -12.92 12.03
C LYS A 36 2.95 -11.71 11.12
N ARG A 37 3.15 -11.97 9.84
CA ARG A 37 3.29 -10.92 8.85
C ARG A 37 2.29 -11.12 7.72
N ILE A 38 1.74 -10.00 7.24
CA ILE A 38 0.87 -9.98 6.06
C ILE A 38 1.56 -9.10 5.02
N GLU A 39 1.52 -9.52 3.76
CA GLU A 39 2.06 -8.72 2.66
C GLU A 39 0.96 -8.37 1.70
N PHE A 40 0.97 -7.10 1.27
CA PHE A 40 0.00 -6.58 0.31
C PHE A 40 0.74 -6.05 -0.91
N THR A 41 0.14 -6.20 -2.07
CA THR A 41 0.65 -5.53 -3.27
C THR A 41 0.04 -4.13 -3.32
N THR A 42 0.90 -3.12 -3.59
CA THR A 42 0.41 -1.74 -3.72
C THR A 42 -0.09 -1.45 -5.13
N GLY A 43 0.24 -2.30 -6.09
CA GLY A 43 -0.07 -2.07 -7.48
C GLY A 43 0.92 -1.15 -8.19
N TYR A 44 1.89 -0.62 -7.48
CA TYR A 44 2.90 0.26 -8.06
C TYR A 44 4.22 -0.46 -8.25
N ARG A 45 5.00 0.00 -9.24
CA ARG A 45 6.33 -0.51 -9.52
C ARG A 45 7.27 0.67 -9.70
N ILE A 46 8.53 0.46 -9.34
CA ILE A 46 9.54 1.52 -9.45
C ILE A 46 10.91 0.89 -9.64
N ASP A 47 11.83 1.62 -10.27
CA ASP A 47 13.22 1.18 -10.38
C ASP A 47 13.90 1.32 -9.01
N VAL A 48 14.77 0.37 -8.67
CA VAL A 48 15.45 0.33 -7.38
C VAL A 48 16.16 1.65 -7.09
N GLY A 49 16.82 2.24 -8.11
CA GLY A 49 17.55 3.49 -7.95
C GLY A 49 16.68 4.71 -7.64
N LYS A 50 15.37 4.60 -7.83
CA LYS A 50 14.42 5.69 -7.58
C LYS A 50 13.71 5.56 -6.26
N TRP A 51 14.04 4.55 -5.48
CA TRP A 51 13.41 4.25 -4.20
C TRP A 51 14.29 4.70 -3.05
N ASP A 52 13.70 5.42 -2.10
CA ASP A 52 14.39 5.82 -0.87
C ASP A 52 14.07 4.81 0.22
N THR A 53 15.03 3.94 0.50
CA THR A 53 14.86 2.87 1.49
C THR A 53 14.65 3.43 2.90
N SER A 54 15.31 4.53 3.20
CA SER A 54 15.22 5.19 4.50
C SER A 54 13.82 5.71 4.78
N LYS A 55 13.21 6.36 3.79
CA LYS A 55 11.86 6.93 3.92
C LYS A 55 10.78 5.96 3.50
N GLN A 56 11.16 4.87 2.83
CA GLN A 56 10.23 3.88 2.29
C GLN A 56 9.23 4.54 1.32
N ARG A 57 9.75 5.39 0.46
CA ARG A 57 8.97 6.14 -0.53
C ARG A 57 9.80 6.35 -1.80
N VAL A 58 9.13 6.76 -2.87
CA VAL A 58 9.80 7.10 -4.12
C VAL A 58 10.52 8.45 -3.96
N LYS A 59 11.72 8.55 -4.47
CA LYS A 59 12.50 9.80 -4.41
C LYS A 59 11.79 10.90 -5.19
N ASN A 60 11.83 12.11 -4.66
CA ASN A 60 11.19 13.27 -5.30
C ASN A 60 11.74 13.52 -6.70
N GLY A 61 10.85 13.88 -7.62
CA GLY A 61 11.26 14.23 -8.98
C GLY A 61 11.34 13.06 -9.93
N TYR A 62 11.15 11.84 -9.45
CA TYR A 62 11.18 10.65 -10.30
C TYR A 62 9.78 10.18 -10.66
N SER A 63 9.69 9.38 -11.69
CA SER A 63 8.46 8.69 -12.08
C SER A 63 8.81 7.28 -12.50
N ASN A 64 7.81 6.41 -12.54
CA ASN A 64 8.01 5.03 -12.98
C ASN A 64 7.77 4.88 -14.48
N LYS A 65 7.83 3.65 -14.98
CA LYS A 65 7.67 3.39 -16.42
C LYS A 65 6.28 3.70 -16.93
N LEU A 66 5.29 3.72 -16.07
CA LEU A 66 3.91 4.10 -16.42
C LEU A 66 3.68 5.60 -16.29
N LYS A 67 4.75 6.37 -16.05
CA LYS A 67 4.73 7.83 -15.92
C LYS A 67 3.93 8.30 -14.70
N GLN A 68 3.81 7.44 -13.71
CA GLN A 68 3.24 7.82 -12.41
C GLN A 68 4.31 8.54 -11.62
N THR A 69 3.98 9.71 -11.08
CA THR A 69 4.95 10.57 -10.39
C THR A 69 5.20 10.10 -8.97
N ALA A 70 6.33 10.54 -8.39
CA ALA A 70 6.64 10.26 -6.99
C ALA A 70 5.53 10.75 -6.07
N ASN A 71 4.99 11.95 -6.32
CA ASN A 71 3.90 12.48 -5.50
C ASN A 71 2.67 11.60 -5.56
N GLU A 72 2.32 11.14 -6.73
CA GLU A 72 1.17 10.27 -6.94
C GLU A 72 1.32 8.95 -6.21
N ILE A 73 2.46 8.29 -6.39
CA ILE A 73 2.74 7.00 -5.76
C ILE A 73 2.79 7.17 -4.24
N ASN A 74 3.54 8.15 -3.75
CA ASN A 74 3.72 8.36 -2.32
C ASN A 74 2.40 8.72 -1.62
N SER A 75 1.52 9.46 -2.28
CA SER A 75 0.20 9.77 -1.76
C SER A 75 -0.60 8.50 -1.52
N ASP A 76 -0.56 7.57 -2.47
CA ASP A 76 -1.28 6.32 -2.32
C ASP A 76 -0.66 5.42 -1.25
N LEU A 77 0.68 5.39 -1.15
CA LEU A 77 1.33 4.65 -0.08
C LEU A 77 0.93 5.19 1.30
N ASN A 78 0.87 6.51 1.44
CA ASN A 78 0.43 7.15 2.68
C ASN A 78 -1.02 6.78 2.99
N ARG A 79 -1.88 6.75 1.98
CA ARG A 79 -3.28 6.38 2.14
C ARG A 79 -3.41 4.93 2.61
N TYR A 80 -2.64 4.02 2.03
CA TYR A 80 -2.65 2.62 2.42
C TYR A 80 -2.24 2.45 3.88
N GLU A 81 -1.21 3.15 4.29
CA GLU A 81 -0.77 3.10 5.68
C GLU A 81 -1.85 3.61 6.62
N THR A 82 -2.50 4.71 6.26
CA THR A 82 -3.58 5.28 7.06
C THR A 82 -4.75 4.30 7.19
N ILE A 83 -5.12 3.63 6.10
CA ILE A 83 -6.20 2.64 6.12
C ILE A 83 -5.87 1.52 7.10
N VAL A 84 -4.66 0.97 7.03
CA VAL A 84 -4.23 -0.10 7.92
C VAL A 84 -4.25 0.36 9.38
N GLN A 85 -3.70 1.55 9.65
CA GLN A 85 -3.67 2.07 11.02
C GLN A 85 -5.07 2.28 11.56
N ASN A 86 -6.00 2.75 10.74
CA ASN A 86 -7.39 2.94 11.16
C ASN A 86 -8.07 1.62 11.49
N ILE A 87 -7.79 0.57 10.73
CA ILE A 87 -8.32 -0.76 11.02
C ILE A 87 -7.90 -1.18 12.42
N PHE A 88 -6.61 -1.07 12.76
CA PHE A 88 -6.12 -1.44 14.08
C PHE A 88 -6.73 -0.56 15.16
N LYS A 89 -6.87 0.74 14.92
CA LYS A 89 -7.45 1.65 15.91
C LYS A 89 -8.90 1.28 16.23
N GLU A 90 -9.68 0.86 15.24
CA GLU A 90 -11.06 0.44 15.46
C GLU A 90 -11.13 -0.79 16.36
N TYR A 91 -10.23 -1.76 16.12
CA TYR A 91 -10.17 -2.95 16.98
C TYR A 91 -9.69 -2.60 18.38
N GLU A 92 -8.75 -1.66 18.49
CA GLU A 92 -8.28 -1.19 19.81
C GLU A 92 -9.42 -0.55 20.60
N LEU A 93 -10.28 0.23 19.94
CA LEU A 93 -11.44 0.84 20.59
C LEU A 93 -12.44 -0.19 21.09
N GLN A 94 -12.54 -1.31 20.39
CA GLN A 94 -13.42 -2.42 20.78
C GLN A 94 -12.74 -3.38 21.74
N ASP A 95 -11.49 -3.14 22.07
CA ASP A 95 -10.67 -3.98 22.95
C ASP A 95 -10.60 -5.44 22.44
N THR A 96 -10.46 -5.60 21.11
CA THR A 96 -10.36 -6.91 20.47
C THR A 96 -9.17 -6.93 19.52
N MET A 97 -8.67 -8.14 19.26
CA MET A 97 -7.54 -8.34 18.34
C MET A 97 -8.08 -8.87 17.02
N PRO A 98 -7.76 -8.24 15.88
CA PRO A 98 -8.21 -8.76 14.59
C PRO A 98 -7.40 -10.00 14.20
N THR A 99 -8.01 -10.85 13.36
CA THR A 99 -7.27 -11.92 12.72
C THR A 99 -6.55 -11.36 11.48
N HIS A 100 -5.59 -12.11 10.98
CA HIS A 100 -4.87 -11.69 9.77
C HIS A 100 -5.81 -11.60 8.57
N ASP A 101 -6.75 -12.56 8.46
CA ASP A 101 -7.73 -12.54 7.37
C ASP A 101 -8.66 -11.35 7.47
N GLU A 102 -9.04 -10.95 8.68
CA GLU A 102 -9.88 -9.76 8.88
C GLU A 102 -9.19 -8.50 8.43
N VAL A 103 -7.90 -8.34 8.77
CA VAL A 103 -7.13 -7.18 8.33
C VAL A 103 -7.03 -7.15 6.81
N LYS A 104 -6.73 -8.28 6.18
CA LYS A 104 -6.64 -8.36 4.72
C LYS A 104 -7.95 -8.01 4.04
N SER A 105 -9.05 -8.58 4.52
CA SER A 105 -10.38 -8.33 3.93
C SER A 105 -10.78 -6.88 4.06
N LEU A 106 -10.60 -6.29 5.24
CA LEU A 106 -10.96 -4.89 5.48
C LEU A 106 -10.08 -3.95 4.67
N PHE A 107 -8.79 -4.23 4.57
CA PHE A 107 -7.89 -3.41 3.79
C PHE A 107 -8.31 -3.42 2.31
N ASN A 108 -8.55 -4.60 1.76
CA ASN A 108 -8.94 -4.74 0.35
C ASN A 108 -10.26 -4.03 0.07
N GLU A 109 -11.21 -4.15 0.97
CA GLU A 109 -12.50 -3.50 0.83
C GLU A 109 -12.38 -1.98 0.86
N ARG A 110 -11.65 -1.45 1.83
CA ARG A 110 -11.50 0.00 2.01
C ARG A 110 -10.69 0.64 0.90
N THR A 111 -9.66 -0.04 0.39
CA THR A 111 -8.90 0.49 -0.74
C THR A 111 -9.73 0.52 -2.01
N ARG A 112 -10.56 -0.50 -2.23
CA ARG A 112 -11.43 -0.54 -3.39
C ARG A 112 -12.47 0.59 -3.35
N LEU A 113 -13.08 0.82 -2.18
CA LEU A 113 -14.05 1.90 -2.01
C LEU A 113 -13.41 3.27 -2.22
N SER A 114 -12.21 3.46 -1.69
CA SER A 114 -11.49 4.71 -1.86
C SER A 114 -11.17 4.99 -3.32
N MET A 115 -10.77 3.95 -4.07
CA MET A 115 -10.51 4.10 -5.50
C MET A 115 -11.78 4.42 -6.29
N SER A 116 -12.90 3.80 -5.92
CA SER A 116 -14.18 4.07 -6.55
C SER A 116 -14.61 5.53 -6.36
N GLU A 117 -14.37 6.09 -5.20
CA GLU A 117 -14.68 7.49 -4.94
C GLU A 117 -13.86 8.41 -5.84
N GLN A 118 -12.61 8.10 -6.08
CA GLN A 118 -11.75 8.89 -6.95
C GLN A 118 -12.20 8.80 -8.40
N ASP A 119 -12.62 7.62 -8.83
CA ASP A 119 -13.11 7.42 -10.20
C ASP A 119 -14.45 8.10 -10.43
N ALA A 120 -15.27 8.20 -9.42
CA ALA A 120 -16.60 8.79 -9.53
C ALA A 120 -16.58 10.30 -9.77
N THR A 121 -15.46 10.91 -9.67
CA THR A 121 -15.38 12.33 -9.99
C THR A 121 -15.58 12.52 -11.47
N PRO A 122 -16.14 12.48 -12.01
CA PRO A 122 -16.51 12.54 -12.94
C PRO A 122 -17.23 12.15 -13.51
N CYS A 123 -17.36 11.81 -13.29
CA CYS A 123 -18.00 11.67 -13.78
C CYS A 123 -18.62 11.31 -13.64
N LEU A 124 -18.93 11.05 -13.62
CA LEU A 124 -19.75 10.74 -13.56
C LEU A 124 -20.16 10.37 -13.26
N LEU A 125 -20.32 10.08 -13.50
CA LEU A 125 -20.95 9.64 -13.33
C LEU A 125 -21.08 9.14 -12.98
N TYR A 126 -21.09 8.81 -13.24
CA TYR A 126 -21.62 8.29 -13.08
C TYR A 126 -21.82 7.83 -12.60
N THR A 127 -21.91 7.66 -13.01
CA THR A 127 -22.51 7.30 -12.72
C THR A 127 -22.66 6.97 -12.29
N SER A 128 -22.76 6.77 -12.63
CA SER A 128 -23.23 6.63 -12.48
C SER A 128 -23.34 6.47 -12.15
N ASP A 129 -23.60 6.32 -12.52
CA ASP A 129 -23.94 6.35 -12.43
C ASP A 129 -24.05 6.28 -12.06
N ALA A 130 -24.05 6.15 -12.35
CA ALA A 130 -24.48 6.29 -12.30
C ALA A 130 -24.55 6.39 -12.19
#